data_45c82e2708da59e8ccf4b23e3f072cfe
#
_entry.id   45c82e2708da59e8ccf4b23e3f072cfe
#
_cell.length_a   1.000
_cell.length_b   1.000
_cell.length_c   1.000
_cell.angle_alpha   90.00
_cell.angle_beta   90.00
_cell.angle_gamma   90.00
#
_symmetry.space_group_name_H-M   'P 1'
#
loop_
_entity.id
_entity.type
_entity.pdbx_description
1 polymer ?
#
loop_
_entity_poly.entity_id
_entity_poly.type
_entity_poly.pdbx_seq_one_letter_code
_entity_poly.pdbx_strand_id
1 'polypeptide(L)'
;MNSRASRGALAIYAVYLGWTRHKTWEAAMCRNIKTLHNFKPPATDEEVRASALQFVRKLSGFNRPSKANEVAFNRAVEDVTHAAHHLLDALVTTAPPRDRDVEAAKRKARTAERFGAAAR
;
A
#
# COMPACT_ATOMS: atom_id res chain seq x y z
N MET A 1 -38.55 3.52 -16.36
CA MET A 1 -37.85 4.78 -16.43
C MET A 1 -36.58 4.88 -15.57
N ASN A 2 -36.07 3.80 -15.06
CA ASN A 2 -34.88 3.77 -14.21
C ASN A 2 -33.64 3.19 -14.88
N SER A 3 -33.59 3.20 -16.22
CA SER A 3 -32.45 2.65 -16.98
C SER A 3 -31.15 3.49 -16.89
N ARG A 4 -31.25 4.75 -16.44
CA ARG A 4 -30.05 5.60 -16.27
C ARG A 4 -29.23 5.29 -15.01
N ALA A 5 -29.87 4.81 -13.93
CA ALA A 5 -29.19 4.45 -12.69
C ALA A 5 -28.39 3.15 -12.83
N SER A 6 -28.86 2.20 -13.63
CA SER A 6 -28.16 0.94 -13.86
C SER A 6 -26.90 1.08 -14.73
N ARG A 7 -26.90 2.06 -15.65
CA ARG A 7 -25.72 2.33 -16.49
C ARG A 7 -24.56 2.96 -15.72
N GLY A 8 -24.88 3.80 -14.73
CA GLY A 8 -23.87 4.40 -13.88
C GLY A 8 -23.19 3.40 -12.96
N ALA A 9 -23.99 2.48 -12.39
CA ALA A 9 -23.45 1.41 -11.54
C ALA A 9 -22.56 0.44 -12.32
N LEU A 10 -22.92 0.09 -13.56
CA LEU A 10 -22.11 -0.75 -14.43
C LEU A 10 -20.81 -0.07 -14.87
N ALA A 11 -20.83 1.24 -15.11
CA ALA A 11 -19.63 2.00 -15.44
C ALA A 11 -18.64 2.06 -14.29
N ILE A 12 -19.13 2.20 -13.06
CA ILE A 12 -18.31 2.18 -11.85
C ILE A 12 -17.72 0.79 -11.63
N TYR A 13 -18.48 -0.26 -11.85
CA TYR A 13 -18.00 -1.64 -11.78
C TYR A 13 -16.95 -1.97 -12.85
N ALA A 14 -17.12 -1.46 -14.05
CA ALA A 14 -16.16 -1.66 -15.14
C ALA A 14 -14.82 -0.95 -14.85
N VAL A 15 -14.87 0.22 -14.22
CA VAL A 15 -13.68 0.94 -13.75
C VAL A 15 -12.99 0.16 -12.63
N TYR A 16 -13.76 -0.43 -11.72
CA TYR A 16 -13.23 -1.28 -10.64
C TYR A 16 -12.60 -2.57 -11.17
N LEU A 17 -13.21 -3.19 -12.15
CA LEU A 17 -12.68 -4.42 -12.79
C LEU A 17 -11.51 -4.13 -13.75
N GLY A 18 -11.52 -2.97 -14.41
CA GLY A 18 -10.41 -2.52 -15.25
C GLY A 18 -9.13 -2.25 -14.45
N TRP A 19 -9.29 -1.87 -13.20
CA TRP A 19 -8.16 -1.62 -12.31
C TRP A 19 -7.40 -2.89 -11.91
N THR A 20 -8.04 -4.04 -12.01
CA THR A 20 -7.38 -5.31 -11.69
C THR A 20 -6.38 -5.78 -12.75
N ARG A 21 -6.40 -5.20 -13.95
CA ARG A 21 -5.47 -5.55 -15.03
C ARG A 21 -4.07 -4.94 -14.93
N HIS A 22 -3.90 -3.92 -14.07
CA HIS A 22 -2.63 -3.18 -13.96
C HIS A 22 -1.88 -3.43 -12.66
N LYS A 23 -2.07 -4.62 -12.06
CA LYS A 23 -1.46 -4.97 -10.76
C LYS A 23 0.06 -5.06 -10.76
N THR A 24 0.70 -5.18 -11.92
CA THR A 24 2.14 -5.38 -11.99
C THR A 24 2.94 -4.11 -11.68
N TRP A 25 2.52 -2.96 -12.19
CA TRP A 25 3.19 -1.68 -11.90
C TRP A 25 2.79 -1.12 -10.52
N GLU A 26 1.56 -1.36 -10.09
CA GLU A 26 1.12 -0.97 -8.75
C GLU A 26 1.88 -1.73 -7.66
N ALA A 27 2.13 -3.02 -7.86
CA ALA A 27 2.94 -3.81 -6.95
C ALA A 27 4.38 -3.26 -6.86
N ALA A 28 4.93 -2.76 -7.97
CA ALA A 28 6.25 -2.12 -7.98
C ALA A 28 6.25 -0.75 -7.29
N MET A 29 5.15 0.03 -7.41
CA MET A 29 5.01 1.35 -6.78
C MET A 29 4.65 1.29 -5.30
N CYS A 30 4.16 0.13 -4.80
CA CYS A 30 3.78 -0.07 -3.39
C CYS A 30 4.84 -0.80 -2.57
N ARG A 31 6.12 -0.62 -2.88
CA ARG A 31 7.23 -1.32 -2.19
C ARG A 31 7.27 -1.07 -0.69
N ASN A 32 6.83 0.12 -0.25
CA ASN A 32 6.83 0.51 1.15
C ASN A 32 5.54 0.13 1.89
N ILE A 33 4.50 -0.25 1.15
CA ILE A 33 3.25 -0.71 1.75
C ILE A 33 3.28 -2.23 1.81
N LYS A 34 3.67 -2.74 2.95
CA LYS A 34 3.82 -4.16 3.23
C LYS A 34 3.28 -4.45 4.63
N THR A 35 3.07 -5.71 4.94
CA THR A 35 2.68 -6.11 6.28
C THR A 35 3.77 -5.71 7.28
N LEU A 36 3.39 -4.99 8.32
CA LEU A 36 4.30 -4.54 9.38
C LEU A 36 3.96 -5.14 10.74
N HIS A 37 2.79 -5.76 10.85
CA HIS A 37 2.31 -6.34 12.10
C HIS A 37 3.00 -7.66 12.42
N ASN A 38 3.33 -7.85 13.69
CA ASN A 38 3.83 -9.11 14.25
C ASN A 38 5.16 -9.56 13.65
N PHE A 39 6.12 -8.66 13.61
CA PHE A 39 7.51 -8.95 13.21
C PHE A 39 8.47 -8.80 14.39
N LYS A 40 9.54 -9.56 14.35
CA LYS A 40 10.66 -9.48 15.28
C LYS A 40 11.95 -9.21 14.49
N PRO A 41 12.63 -8.10 14.71
CA PRO A 41 12.24 -6.95 15.53
C PRO A 41 11.00 -6.23 14.98
N PRO A 42 10.28 -5.46 15.82
CA PRO A 42 9.07 -4.77 15.37
C PRO A 42 9.34 -3.69 14.32
N ALA A 43 8.30 -3.26 13.61
CA ALA A 43 8.41 -2.22 12.61
C ALA A 43 8.95 -0.93 13.21
N THR A 44 9.84 -0.27 12.49
CA THR A 44 10.38 1.03 12.88
C THR A 44 9.42 2.16 12.49
N ASP A 45 9.56 3.29 13.17
CA ASP A 45 8.79 4.50 12.83
C ASP A 45 9.01 4.93 11.38
N GLU A 46 10.22 4.77 10.88
CA GLU A 46 10.58 5.07 9.50
C GLU A 46 9.83 4.18 8.50
N GLU A 47 9.67 2.90 8.81
CA GLU A 47 8.91 1.97 7.96
C GLU A 47 7.44 2.34 7.90
N VAL A 48 6.85 2.71 9.02
CA VAL A 48 5.46 3.15 9.10
C VAL A 48 5.28 4.45 8.31
N ARG A 49 6.19 5.41 8.52
CA ARG A 49 6.17 6.69 7.79
C ARG A 49 6.35 6.50 6.27
N ALA A 50 7.24 5.61 5.85
CA ALA A 50 7.44 5.31 4.44
C ALA A 50 6.19 4.73 3.78
N SER A 51 5.46 3.88 4.49
CA SER A 51 4.17 3.36 4.04
C SER A 51 3.11 4.46 3.92
N ALA A 52 3.04 5.34 4.92
CA ALA A 52 2.12 6.48 4.92
C ALA A 52 2.41 7.43 3.76
N LEU A 53 3.67 7.75 3.53
CA LEU A 53 4.10 8.60 2.42
C LEU A 53 3.70 8.00 1.07
N GLN A 54 3.91 6.72 0.89
CA GLN A 54 3.52 6.02 -0.34
C GLN A 54 2.01 6.07 -0.56
N PHE A 55 1.23 5.88 0.49
CA PHE A 55 -0.22 5.99 0.44
C PHE A 55 -0.68 7.38 0.01
N VAL A 56 -0.12 8.43 0.61
CA VAL A 56 -0.46 9.82 0.28
C VAL A 56 -0.03 10.18 -1.14
N ARG A 57 1.12 9.72 -1.59
CA ARG A 57 1.58 9.90 -2.99
C ARG A 57 0.61 9.27 -3.98
N LYS A 58 0.15 8.07 -3.70
CA LYS A 58 -0.81 7.38 -4.56
C LYS A 58 -2.16 8.07 -4.59
N LEU A 59 -2.67 8.47 -3.44
CA LEU A 59 -3.96 9.16 -3.35
C LEU A 59 -3.94 10.51 -4.04
N SER A 60 -2.90 11.30 -3.82
CA SER A 60 -2.78 12.64 -4.37
C SER A 60 -2.32 12.68 -5.83
N GLY A 61 -1.63 11.64 -6.28
CA GLY A 61 -0.97 11.63 -7.57
C GLY A 61 0.33 12.44 -7.61
N PHE A 62 0.74 13.00 -6.47
CA PHE A 62 1.96 13.80 -6.37
C PHE A 62 3.11 12.95 -5.86
N ASN A 63 4.20 12.93 -6.60
CA ASN A 63 5.47 12.42 -6.09
C ASN A 63 6.08 13.42 -5.09
N ARG A 64 6.03 14.70 -5.45
CA ARG A 64 6.35 15.83 -4.58
C ARG A 64 5.23 16.84 -4.65
N PRO A 65 4.75 17.38 -3.52
CA PRO A 65 3.71 18.38 -3.55
C PRO A 65 4.23 19.72 -4.10
N SER A 66 3.36 20.46 -4.77
CA SER A 66 3.62 21.88 -5.08
C SER A 66 3.65 22.68 -3.77
N LYS A 67 4.22 23.89 -3.81
CA LYS A 67 4.25 24.76 -2.63
C LYS A 67 2.87 25.03 -2.04
N ALA A 68 1.87 25.18 -2.89
CA ALA A 68 0.49 25.41 -2.46
C ALA A 68 -0.10 24.20 -1.70
N ASN A 69 0.36 22.99 -2.01
CA ASN A 69 -0.16 21.75 -1.43
C ASN A 69 0.76 21.12 -0.39
N GLU A 70 1.92 21.71 -0.14
CA GLU A 70 2.95 21.14 0.74
C GLU A 70 2.45 20.92 2.17
N VAL A 71 1.76 21.90 2.74
CA VAL A 71 1.24 21.80 4.11
C VAL A 71 0.19 20.70 4.22
N ALA A 72 -0.76 20.66 3.29
CA ALA A 72 -1.81 19.63 3.27
C ALA A 72 -1.23 18.22 3.05
N PHE A 73 -0.26 18.10 2.15
CA PHE A 73 0.40 16.84 1.86
C PHE A 73 1.17 16.30 3.08
N ASN A 74 2.00 17.14 3.70
CA ASN A 74 2.78 16.75 4.86
C ASN A 74 1.90 16.41 6.07
N ARG A 75 0.83 17.18 6.27
CA ARG A 75 -0.15 16.88 7.31
C ARG A 75 -0.82 15.53 7.09
N ALA A 76 -1.19 15.21 5.86
CA ALA A 76 -1.76 13.91 5.53
C ALA A 76 -0.79 12.77 5.84
N VAL A 77 0.49 12.92 5.51
CA VAL A 77 1.53 11.92 5.85
C VAL A 77 1.61 11.73 7.36
N GLU A 78 1.61 12.80 8.13
CA GLU A 78 1.65 12.73 9.59
C GLU A 78 0.40 12.03 10.17
N ASP A 79 -0.78 12.41 9.70
CA ASP A 79 -2.05 11.84 10.16
C ASP A 79 -2.14 10.35 9.85
N VAL A 80 -1.76 9.93 8.64
CA VAL A 80 -1.75 8.52 8.25
C VAL A 80 -0.71 7.73 9.04
N THR A 81 0.48 8.29 9.25
CA THR A 81 1.51 7.68 10.07
C THR A 81 1.00 7.44 11.49
N HIS A 82 0.35 8.43 12.06
CA HIS A 82 -0.20 8.36 13.42
C HIS A 82 -1.28 7.27 13.53
N ALA A 83 -2.21 7.25 12.58
CA ALA A 83 -3.26 6.23 12.52
C ALA A 83 -2.67 4.82 12.37
N ALA A 84 -1.64 4.67 11.56
CA ALA A 84 -0.96 3.38 11.36
C ALA A 84 -0.28 2.90 12.65
N HIS A 85 0.39 3.80 13.39
CA HIS A 85 0.97 3.46 14.69
C HIS A 85 -0.09 3.00 15.68
N HIS A 86 -1.20 3.71 15.78
CA HIS A 86 -2.32 3.32 16.64
C HIS A 86 -2.84 1.93 16.30
N LEU A 87 -3.00 1.63 15.02
CA LEU A 87 -3.43 0.31 14.56
C LEU A 87 -2.44 -0.77 15.00
N LEU A 88 -1.16 -0.58 14.71
CA LEU A 88 -0.13 -1.57 15.01
C LEU A 88 0.01 -1.83 16.52
N ASP A 89 -0.14 -0.79 17.33
CA ASP A 89 -0.07 -0.88 18.79
C ASP A 89 -1.31 -1.58 19.38
N ALA A 90 -2.47 -1.43 18.74
CA ALA A 90 -3.73 -1.98 19.24
C ALA A 90 -3.99 -3.41 18.78
N LEU A 91 -3.33 -3.87 17.74
CA LEU A 91 -3.53 -5.23 17.22
C LEU A 91 -3.01 -6.28 18.19
N VAL A 92 -3.83 -7.30 18.44
CA VAL A 92 -3.49 -8.42 19.32
C VAL A 92 -3.48 -9.71 18.51
N THR A 93 -2.48 -10.55 18.76
CA THR A 93 -2.36 -11.85 18.09
C THR A 93 -1.75 -12.87 19.03
N THR A 94 -2.16 -14.13 18.88
CA THR A 94 -1.55 -15.29 19.55
C THR A 94 -0.52 -15.96 18.65
N ALA A 95 -0.42 -15.57 17.38
CA ALA A 95 0.55 -16.10 16.45
C ALA A 95 1.98 -15.69 16.84
N PRO A 96 2.98 -16.58 16.66
CA PRO A 96 4.37 -16.21 16.93
C PRO A 96 4.84 -15.10 15.99
N PRO A 97 5.73 -14.21 16.45
CA PRO A 97 6.30 -13.18 15.60
C PRO A 97 7.01 -13.75 14.37
N ARG A 98 6.86 -13.09 13.25
CA ARG A 98 7.52 -13.45 11.99
C ARG A 98 8.95 -12.94 11.99
N ASP A 99 9.86 -13.75 11.46
CA ASP A 99 11.23 -13.33 11.23
C ASP A 99 11.30 -12.43 9.99
N ARG A 100 11.92 -11.27 10.14
CA ARG A 100 12.05 -10.29 9.04
C ARG A 100 12.86 -10.81 7.88
N ASP A 101 13.95 -11.50 8.15
CA ASP A 101 14.86 -12.01 7.13
C ASP A 101 14.20 -13.12 6.32
N VAL A 102 13.49 -14.01 6.99
CA VAL A 102 12.73 -15.09 6.34
C VAL A 102 11.63 -14.52 5.44
N GLU A 103 10.87 -13.54 5.93
CA GLU A 103 9.80 -12.92 5.14
C GLU A 103 10.34 -12.09 3.97
N ALA A 104 11.47 -11.42 4.15
CA ALA A 104 12.16 -10.70 3.08
C ALA A 104 12.65 -11.66 1.99
N ALA A 105 13.22 -12.80 2.38
CA ALA A 105 13.68 -13.84 1.46
C ALA A 105 12.51 -14.44 0.66
N LYS A 106 11.39 -14.72 1.33
CA LYS A 106 10.16 -15.21 0.68
C LYS A 106 9.63 -14.23 -0.36
N ARG A 107 9.65 -12.94 -0.02
CA ARG A 107 9.20 -11.86 -0.91
C ARG A 107 10.09 -11.74 -2.14
N LYS A 108 11.41 -11.79 -1.92
CA LYS A 108 12.42 -11.77 -2.99
C LYS A 108 12.27 -12.97 -3.93
N ALA A 109 12.05 -14.16 -3.38
CA ALA A 109 11.83 -15.38 -4.17
C ALA A 109 10.57 -15.28 -5.03
N ARG A 110 9.46 -14.78 -4.49
CA ARG A 110 8.21 -14.57 -5.24
C ARG A 110 8.40 -13.56 -6.37
N THR A 111 9.15 -12.51 -6.13
CA THR A 111 9.47 -11.50 -7.15
C THR A 111 10.33 -12.09 -8.25
N ALA A 112 11.35 -12.87 -7.89
CA ALA A 112 12.23 -13.54 -8.83
C ALA A 112 11.47 -14.54 -9.72
N GLU A 113 10.58 -15.32 -9.15
CA GLU A 113 9.70 -16.25 -9.91
C GLU A 113 8.82 -15.50 -10.89
N ARG A 114 8.22 -14.40 -10.46
CA ARG A 114 7.32 -13.58 -11.28
C ARG A 114 8.06 -12.96 -12.47
N PHE A 115 9.26 -12.44 -12.27
CA PHE A 115 10.08 -11.84 -13.34
C PHE A 115 10.89 -12.88 -14.12
N GLY A 116 11.33 -13.97 -13.50
CA GLY A 116 12.01 -15.08 -14.15
C GLY A 116 11.11 -15.79 -15.15
N ALA A 117 9.83 -16.01 -14.82
CA ALA A 117 8.85 -16.59 -15.72
C ALA A 117 8.50 -15.67 -16.90
N ALA A 118 8.55 -14.35 -16.70
CA ALA A 118 8.29 -13.38 -17.77
C ALA A 118 9.47 -13.22 -18.75
N ALA A 119 10.68 -13.56 -18.32
CA ALA A 119 11.90 -13.48 -19.15
C ALA A 119 12.12 -14.71 -20.05
N ARG A 120 11.28 -15.73 -19.91
CA ARG A 120 11.29 -16.95 -20.75
C ARG A 120 10.18 -16.89 -21.79
#